data_39e45eef39c0344ce51050df1278b9cc
#
_entry.id   39e45eef39c0344ce51050df1278b9cc
#
_cell.length_a   1.000
_cell.length_b   1.000
_cell.length_c   1.000
_cell.angle_alpha   90.00
_cell.angle_beta   90.00
_cell.angle_gamma   90.00
#
_symmetry.space_group_name_H-M   'P 1'
#
loop_
_entity.id
_entity.type
_entity.pdbx_description
1 polymer ?
#
loop_
_entity_poly.entity_id
_entity_poly.type
_entity_poly.pdbx_seq_one_letter_code
_entity_poly.pdbx_strand_id
1 'polypeptide(L)'
;MQATLIVVTYNGRALLAQCLPAVVEAARRAGGHPVVVADDGSDDGSAELVRASFPDVRWLGLPHRGFGETANAAVAAAETEAAVLLNSDVLVAPDFLPPLLELLLAQDVFAVGPKFLNPAGSLTDALGNRTSCRWHRGLLEIHHETRPERLRDPCAQLYANGGAMAFRREKWLVLGGFDPLYRPFYWEDVDLGYRAWGRGWQVLYQPASQVRHDQGSTMRRTQRLSYVELMSAKNALLFAWKNLLDPALLRRTLAAQARWAADDVLIGTPPPRTRALLAALRQLPEAARGRAREQLERVRSDHEILAACGASP
;
A
#
# COMPACT_ATOMS: atom_id res chain seq x y z
N MET A 1 11.12 7.67 19.06
CA MET A 1 10.12 6.64 18.69
C MET A 1 10.85 5.40 18.21
N GLN A 2 10.54 4.25 18.76
CA GLN A 2 11.05 2.95 18.28
C GLN A 2 10.17 2.41 17.15
N ALA A 3 10.79 1.78 16.14
CA ALA A 3 10.07 1.21 15.00
C ALA A 3 10.59 -0.20 14.68
N THR A 4 9.72 -1.15 14.36
CA THR A 4 10.10 -2.44 13.80
C THR A 4 10.13 -2.36 12.29
N LEU A 5 11.28 -2.68 11.66
CA LEU A 5 11.38 -2.79 10.21
C LEU A 5 10.94 -4.20 9.80
N ILE A 6 9.88 -4.29 9.00
CA ILE A 6 9.25 -5.54 8.57
C ILE A 6 9.47 -5.71 7.07
N VAL A 7 10.25 -6.71 6.68
CA VAL A 7 10.46 -7.08 5.29
C VAL A 7 9.54 -8.25 4.96
N VAL A 8 8.56 -8.03 4.08
CA VAL A 8 7.64 -9.08 3.62
C VAL A 8 8.23 -9.81 2.42
N THR A 9 8.19 -11.14 2.43
CA THR A 9 8.76 -11.96 1.37
C THR A 9 7.90 -13.18 1.06
N TYR A 10 7.99 -13.65 -0.19
CA TYR A 10 7.53 -14.96 -0.66
C TYR A 10 8.45 -15.45 -1.76
N ASN A 11 9.13 -16.58 -1.53
CA ASN A 11 10.12 -17.15 -2.44
C ASN A 11 11.12 -16.10 -2.94
N GLY A 12 11.63 -15.29 -1.99
CA GLY A 12 12.44 -14.11 -2.25
C GLY A 12 13.91 -14.24 -1.82
N ARG A 13 14.50 -15.44 -1.74
CA ARG A 13 15.85 -15.65 -1.23
C ARG A 13 16.90 -14.71 -1.83
N ALA A 14 16.90 -14.57 -3.16
CA ALA A 14 17.84 -13.71 -3.86
C ALA A 14 17.62 -12.22 -3.57
N LEU A 15 16.35 -11.80 -3.41
CA LEU A 15 15.98 -10.44 -3.07
C LEU A 15 16.36 -10.11 -1.62
N LEU A 16 16.11 -11.03 -0.68
CA LEU A 16 16.52 -10.87 0.72
C LEU A 16 18.05 -10.73 0.85
N ALA A 17 18.82 -11.51 0.11
CA ALA A 17 20.28 -11.40 0.09
C ALA A 17 20.76 -10.00 -0.35
N GLN A 18 19.98 -9.32 -1.20
CA GLN A 18 20.29 -7.99 -1.69
C GLN A 18 19.78 -6.88 -0.76
N CYS A 19 18.56 -6.98 -0.24
CA CYS A 19 17.93 -5.88 0.52
C CYS A 19 18.31 -5.88 2.01
N LEU A 20 18.43 -7.05 2.68
CA LEU A 20 18.64 -7.12 4.12
C LEU A 20 19.91 -6.42 4.63
N PRO A 21 21.07 -6.46 3.94
CA PRO A 21 22.24 -5.72 4.38
C PRO A 21 21.96 -4.22 4.55
N ALA A 22 21.24 -3.61 3.61
CA ALA A 22 20.87 -2.19 3.66
C ALA A 22 19.84 -1.89 4.76
N VAL A 23 18.85 -2.77 4.93
CA VAL A 23 17.81 -2.62 5.96
C VAL A 23 18.40 -2.72 7.37
N VAL A 24 19.25 -3.72 7.62
CA VAL A 24 19.93 -3.91 8.91
C VAL A 24 20.86 -2.74 9.23
N GLU A 25 21.65 -2.27 8.25
CA GLU A 25 22.54 -1.12 8.43
C GLU A 25 21.75 0.17 8.71
N ALA A 26 20.66 0.42 7.99
CA ALA A 26 19.82 1.59 8.24
C ALA A 26 19.16 1.55 9.63
N ALA A 27 18.67 0.38 10.05
CA ALA A 27 18.10 0.17 11.37
C ALA A 27 19.14 0.42 12.48
N ARG A 28 20.38 -0.08 12.30
CA ARG A 28 21.50 0.12 13.22
C ARG A 28 21.89 1.60 13.33
N ARG A 29 22.02 2.31 12.20
CA ARG A 29 22.38 3.75 12.15
C ARG A 29 21.34 4.63 12.82
N ALA A 30 20.07 4.28 12.71
CA ALA A 30 18.98 5.06 13.29
C ALA A 30 18.77 4.81 14.80
N GLY A 31 19.60 4.01 15.47
CA GLY A 31 19.52 3.78 16.91
C GLY A 31 19.22 2.35 17.33
N GLY A 32 19.39 1.36 16.44
CA GLY A 32 19.23 -0.07 16.75
C GLY A 32 17.77 -0.51 16.77
N HIS A 33 17.09 -0.28 15.69
CA HIS A 33 15.70 -0.71 15.50
C HIS A 33 15.60 -2.20 15.17
N PRO A 34 14.63 -2.97 15.73
CA PRO A 34 14.46 -4.38 15.40
C PRO A 34 14.06 -4.60 13.94
N VAL A 35 14.61 -5.66 13.34
CA VAL A 35 14.30 -6.09 11.97
C VAL A 35 13.62 -7.46 11.99
N VAL A 36 12.52 -7.59 11.27
CA VAL A 36 11.73 -8.82 11.12
C VAL A 36 11.59 -9.13 9.63
N VAL A 37 11.88 -10.37 9.23
CA VAL A 37 11.44 -10.90 7.94
C VAL A 37 10.16 -11.66 8.15
N ALA A 38 9.06 -11.20 7.54
CA ALA A 38 7.76 -11.84 7.53
C ALA A 38 7.62 -12.65 6.24
N ASP A 39 7.64 -13.95 6.38
CA ASP A 39 7.61 -14.89 5.28
C ASP A 39 6.21 -15.46 5.05
N ASP A 40 5.73 -15.37 3.82
CA ASP A 40 4.43 -15.87 3.37
C ASP A 40 4.48 -17.34 2.91
N GLY A 41 5.24 -18.19 3.62
CA GLY A 41 5.30 -19.63 3.35
C GLY A 41 6.26 -20.00 2.22
N SER A 42 7.47 -19.44 2.22
CA SER A 42 8.52 -19.77 1.23
C SER A 42 9.10 -21.17 1.40
N ASP A 43 9.53 -21.76 0.30
CA ASP A 43 10.19 -23.06 0.21
C ASP A 43 11.54 -23.01 -0.56
N ASP A 44 12.07 -21.81 -0.84
CA ASP A 44 13.25 -21.55 -1.66
C ASP A 44 14.58 -21.45 -0.86
N GLY A 45 14.58 -21.77 0.45
CA GLY A 45 15.74 -21.64 1.32
C GLY A 45 15.95 -20.21 1.87
N SER A 46 14.91 -19.35 1.79
CA SER A 46 14.94 -18.00 2.38
C SER A 46 15.18 -18.02 3.89
N ALA A 47 14.56 -18.95 4.62
CA ALA A 47 14.69 -19.06 6.07
C ALA A 47 16.13 -19.40 6.49
N GLU A 48 16.75 -20.35 5.80
CA GLU A 48 18.13 -20.78 6.04
C GLU A 48 19.11 -19.64 5.79
N LEU A 49 18.91 -18.87 4.69
CA LEU A 49 19.72 -17.70 4.38
C LEU A 49 19.67 -16.68 5.52
N VAL A 50 18.46 -16.32 5.97
CA VAL A 50 18.31 -15.28 7.01
C VAL A 50 18.92 -15.73 8.33
N ARG A 51 18.66 -16.97 8.78
CA ARG A 51 19.22 -17.49 10.03
C ARG A 51 20.75 -17.59 10.01
N ALA A 52 21.32 -17.95 8.86
CA ALA A 52 22.78 -18.11 8.73
C ALA A 52 23.51 -16.77 8.58
N SER A 53 22.95 -15.80 7.85
CA SER A 53 23.64 -14.56 7.47
C SER A 53 23.23 -13.34 8.30
N PHE A 54 22.08 -13.38 8.96
CA PHE A 54 21.51 -12.27 9.72
C PHE A 54 20.93 -12.74 11.07
N PRO A 55 21.78 -13.20 12.02
CA PRO A 55 21.32 -13.83 13.26
C PRO A 55 20.47 -12.91 14.15
N ASP A 56 20.64 -11.58 14.03
CA ASP A 56 19.86 -10.58 14.78
C ASP A 56 18.52 -10.24 14.11
N VAL A 57 18.26 -10.75 12.91
CA VAL A 57 17.00 -10.56 12.20
C VAL A 57 16.01 -11.65 12.61
N ARG A 58 14.88 -11.26 13.16
CA ARG A 58 13.81 -12.18 13.51
C ARG A 58 13.12 -12.73 12.27
N TRP A 59 13.04 -14.05 12.14
CA TRP A 59 12.24 -14.73 11.12
C TRP A 59 10.84 -15.03 11.65
N LEU A 60 9.81 -14.59 10.92
CA LEU A 60 8.41 -14.89 11.19
C LEU A 60 7.84 -15.67 9.98
N GLY A 61 7.88 -17.00 10.03
CA GLY A 61 7.30 -17.86 9.01
C GLY A 61 5.80 -18.03 9.21
N LEU A 62 5.02 -17.76 8.17
CA LEU A 62 3.56 -17.81 8.17
C LEU A 62 3.06 -18.74 7.05
N PRO A 63 1.84 -19.30 7.15
CA PRO A 63 1.21 -19.99 6.03
C PRO A 63 0.98 -19.02 4.86
N HIS A 64 1.12 -19.53 3.62
CA HIS A 64 0.89 -18.72 2.42
C HIS A 64 -0.57 -18.22 2.35
N ARG A 65 -0.76 -16.93 2.53
CA ARG A 65 -2.07 -16.23 2.51
C ARG A 65 -2.06 -14.93 1.73
N GLY A 66 -0.90 -14.54 1.22
CA GLY A 66 -0.66 -13.33 0.45
C GLY A 66 -0.15 -12.16 1.28
N PHE A 67 0.38 -11.18 0.57
CA PHE A 67 1.08 -10.01 1.10
C PHE A 67 0.35 -9.31 2.25
N GLY A 68 -0.92 -8.96 2.05
CA GLY A 68 -1.67 -8.17 3.05
C GLY A 68 -1.86 -8.90 4.38
N GLU A 69 -2.12 -10.20 4.38
CA GLU A 69 -2.28 -10.98 5.61
C GLU A 69 -0.95 -11.19 6.32
N THR A 70 0.12 -11.45 5.56
CA THR A 70 1.47 -11.57 6.09
C THR A 70 1.93 -10.27 6.74
N ALA A 71 1.70 -9.12 6.09
CA ALA A 71 1.96 -7.81 6.65
C ALA A 71 1.15 -7.56 7.94
N ASN A 72 -0.16 -7.85 7.94
CA ASN A 72 -1.01 -7.69 9.11
C ASN A 72 -0.54 -8.54 10.30
N ALA A 73 -0.18 -9.79 10.06
CA ALA A 73 0.33 -10.68 11.10
C ALA A 73 1.66 -10.18 11.68
N ALA A 74 2.57 -9.70 10.83
CA ALA A 74 3.86 -9.17 11.26
C ALA A 74 3.71 -7.88 12.07
N VAL A 75 2.81 -6.97 11.67
CA VAL A 75 2.52 -5.74 12.43
C VAL A 75 1.87 -6.06 13.76
N ALA A 76 0.98 -7.06 13.82
CA ALA A 76 0.38 -7.52 15.08
C ALA A 76 1.44 -8.07 16.04
N ALA A 77 2.44 -8.79 15.52
CA ALA A 77 3.54 -9.39 16.28
C ALA A 77 4.68 -8.41 16.62
N ALA A 78 4.68 -7.18 16.09
CA ALA A 78 5.61 -6.13 16.46
C ALA A 78 5.22 -5.53 17.82
N GLU A 79 6.23 -5.06 18.58
CA GLU A 79 6.02 -4.53 19.93
C GLU A 79 6.34 -3.03 20.04
N THR A 80 6.87 -2.43 18.96
CA THR A 80 7.28 -1.04 18.90
C THR A 80 6.10 -0.10 18.59
N GLU A 81 6.27 1.19 18.90
CA GLU A 81 5.26 2.24 18.67
C GLU A 81 4.96 2.46 17.19
N ALA A 82 6.00 2.31 16.36
CA ALA A 82 5.88 2.42 14.91
C ALA A 82 6.30 1.11 14.23
N ALA A 83 5.89 0.93 12.99
CA ALA A 83 6.42 -0.10 12.11
C ALA A 83 6.77 0.50 10.74
N VAL A 84 7.74 -0.13 10.07
CA VAL A 84 8.14 0.20 8.70
C VAL A 84 7.94 -1.05 7.87
N LEU A 85 7.00 -1.01 6.93
CA LEU A 85 6.77 -2.10 6.00
C LEU A 85 7.63 -1.90 4.77
N LEU A 86 8.30 -2.96 4.33
CA LEU A 86 9.18 -3.00 3.17
C LEU A 86 8.94 -4.28 2.36
N ASN A 87 8.87 -4.16 1.04
CA ASN A 87 8.96 -5.30 0.16
C ASN A 87 10.42 -5.81 0.07
N SER A 88 10.60 -7.09 -0.20
CA SER A 88 11.93 -7.70 -0.36
C SER A 88 12.70 -7.23 -1.60
N ASP A 89 12.05 -6.55 -2.57
CA ASP A 89 12.65 -5.93 -3.75
C ASP A 89 12.91 -4.42 -3.60
N VAL A 90 12.88 -3.92 -2.35
CA VAL A 90 13.17 -2.53 -2.00
C VAL A 90 14.57 -2.41 -1.38
N LEU A 91 15.40 -1.52 -1.93
CA LEU A 91 16.69 -1.12 -1.38
C LEU A 91 16.56 0.25 -0.70
N VAL A 92 16.79 0.29 0.59
CA VAL A 92 16.71 1.53 1.37
C VAL A 92 18.03 2.30 1.37
N ALA A 93 17.96 3.64 1.38
CA ALA A 93 19.14 4.47 1.63
C ALA A 93 19.57 4.33 3.11
N PRO A 94 20.87 4.51 3.43
CA PRO A 94 21.36 4.34 4.81
C PRO A 94 20.70 5.24 5.85
N ASP A 95 20.19 6.37 5.44
CA ASP A 95 19.55 7.43 6.25
C ASP A 95 18.04 7.56 5.98
N PHE A 96 17.42 6.54 5.37
CA PHE A 96 16.00 6.61 4.99
C PHE A 96 15.04 6.69 6.19
N LEU A 97 15.41 6.09 7.33
CA LEU A 97 14.50 5.88 8.47
C LEU A 97 14.24 7.16 9.30
N PRO A 98 15.26 7.95 9.71
CA PRO A 98 15.02 9.10 10.59
C PRO A 98 14.01 10.12 10.05
N PRO A 99 14.02 10.53 8.77
CA PRO A 99 13.03 11.49 8.26
C PRO A 99 11.59 10.98 8.29
N LEU A 100 11.38 9.66 8.18
CA LEU A 100 10.05 9.06 8.29
C LEU A 100 9.55 9.12 9.74
N LEU A 101 10.42 8.74 10.69
CA LEU A 101 10.07 8.71 12.11
C LEU A 101 9.84 10.12 12.68
N GLU A 102 10.54 11.12 12.18
CA GLU A 102 10.36 12.53 12.57
C GLU A 102 8.92 13.00 12.29
N LEU A 103 8.40 12.76 11.10
CA LEU A 103 7.02 13.14 10.75
C LEU A 103 5.97 12.32 11.52
N LEU A 104 6.29 11.09 11.91
CA LEU A 104 5.41 10.26 12.73
C LEU A 104 5.31 10.74 14.20
N LEU A 105 6.15 11.68 14.66
CA LEU A 105 6.01 12.26 15.99
C LEU A 105 4.71 13.05 16.15
N ALA A 106 4.20 13.63 15.06
CA ALA A 106 2.90 14.31 15.06
C ALA A 106 1.77 13.31 15.30
N GLN A 107 0.91 13.62 16.28
CA GLN A 107 -0.12 12.68 16.76
C GLN A 107 -1.23 12.42 15.74
N ASP A 108 -1.46 13.34 14.82
CA ASP A 108 -2.46 13.23 13.76
C ASP A 108 -1.93 12.54 12.49
N VAL A 109 -0.62 12.22 12.43
CA VAL A 109 -0.04 11.45 11.32
C VAL A 109 -0.23 9.95 11.56
N PHE A 110 -0.77 9.26 10.55
CA PHE A 110 -0.87 7.81 10.52
C PHE A 110 0.35 7.18 9.88
N ALA A 111 0.65 7.59 8.64
CA ALA A 111 1.69 6.95 7.84
C ALA A 111 2.50 7.97 7.03
N VAL A 112 3.74 7.59 6.72
CA VAL A 112 4.68 8.39 5.93
C VAL A 112 5.31 7.50 4.86
N GLY A 113 5.20 7.90 3.59
CA GLY A 113 5.85 7.23 2.46
C GLY A 113 7.15 7.91 2.05
N PRO A 114 8.20 7.17 1.73
CA PRO A 114 9.47 7.70 1.21
C PRO A 114 9.36 8.09 -0.27
N LYS A 115 10.43 8.66 -0.79
CA LYS A 115 10.65 8.88 -2.22
C LYS A 115 11.14 7.60 -2.88
N PHE A 116 10.44 7.19 -3.93
CA PHE A 116 10.80 6.02 -4.73
C PHE A 116 11.66 6.42 -5.92
N LEU A 117 12.76 5.71 -6.09
CA LEU A 117 13.66 5.80 -7.22
C LEU A 117 13.66 4.46 -7.97
N ASN A 118 13.92 4.48 -9.27
CA ASN A 118 14.18 3.26 -10.02
C ASN A 118 15.57 2.68 -9.65
N PRO A 119 15.94 1.46 -10.07
CA PRO A 119 17.25 0.89 -9.78
C PRO A 119 18.45 1.76 -10.22
N ALA A 120 18.28 2.59 -11.27
CA ALA A 120 19.31 3.52 -11.73
C ALA A 120 19.42 4.81 -10.86
N GLY A 121 18.55 4.99 -9.86
CA GLY A 121 18.54 6.14 -8.97
C GLY A 121 17.80 7.36 -9.50
N SER A 122 17.09 7.23 -10.63
CA SER A 122 16.22 8.28 -11.17
C SER A 122 14.82 8.19 -10.57
N LEU A 123 14.04 9.28 -10.67
CA LEU A 123 12.61 9.23 -10.33
C LEU A 123 11.93 8.16 -11.17
N THR A 124 11.09 7.36 -10.53
CA THR A 124 10.28 6.40 -11.26
C THR A 124 9.04 7.09 -11.85
N ASP A 125 8.75 6.81 -13.10
CA ASP A 125 7.51 7.24 -13.77
C ASP A 125 6.30 6.43 -13.31
N ALA A 126 6.57 5.33 -12.63
CA ALA A 126 5.57 4.41 -12.13
C ALA A 126 5.36 4.57 -10.61
N LEU A 127 4.54 3.74 -10.07
CA LEU A 127 4.00 3.70 -8.72
C LEU A 127 5.01 4.01 -7.59
N GLY A 128 4.65 4.89 -6.68
CA GLY A 128 5.34 5.01 -5.38
C GLY A 128 5.65 6.41 -4.90
N ASN A 129 5.79 7.40 -5.76
CA ASN A 129 5.99 8.79 -5.33
C ASN A 129 4.66 9.40 -4.85
N ARG A 130 4.69 10.65 -4.38
CA ARG A 130 3.52 11.33 -3.84
C ARG A 130 2.24 10.95 -4.55
N THR A 131 1.32 10.35 -3.82
CA THR A 131 0.05 9.87 -4.34
C THR A 131 -1.04 10.90 -4.16
N SER A 132 -1.87 11.06 -5.17
CA SER A 132 -3.07 11.89 -5.13
C SER A 132 -4.19 11.18 -5.90
N CYS A 133 -5.34 11.81 -6.02
CA CYS A 133 -6.42 11.31 -6.85
C CYS A 133 -7.12 12.46 -7.57
N ARG A 134 -7.80 12.13 -8.63
CA ARG A 134 -8.72 13.05 -9.31
C ARG A 134 -10.02 12.34 -9.64
N TRP A 135 -11.08 13.10 -9.64
CA TRP A 135 -12.36 12.61 -10.09
C TRP A 135 -12.48 12.83 -11.60
N HIS A 136 -12.49 11.76 -12.37
CA HIS A 136 -12.61 11.85 -13.83
C HIS A 136 -13.70 10.94 -14.36
N ARG A 137 -14.65 11.50 -15.10
CA ARG A 137 -15.78 10.78 -15.73
C ARG A 137 -16.55 9.86 -14.78
N GLY A 138 -16.70 10.26 -13.52
CA GLY A 138 -17.39 9.47 -12.51
C GLY A 138 -16.56 8.40 -11.81
N LEU A 139 -15.24 8.40 -12.00
CA LEU A 139 -14.32 7.45 -11.38
C LEU A 139 -13.24 8.17 -10.60
N LEU A 140 -12.79 7.54 -9.54
CA LEU A 140 -11.62 7.96 -8.82
C LEU A 140 -10.38 7.38 -9.52
N GLU A 141 -9.59 8.25 -10.13
CA GLU A 141 -8.31 7.88 -10.72
C GLU A 141 -7.19 8.20 -9.73
N ILE A 142 -6.35 7.21 -9.45
CA ILE A 142 -5.12 7.40 -8.68
C ILE A 142 -4.06 8.05 -9.57
N HIS A 143 -3.41 9.07 -9.03
CA HIS A 143 -2.36 9.80 -9.72
C HIS A 143 -1.07 9.76 -8.88
N HIS A 144 0.05 9.51 -9.55
CA HIS A 144 1.39 9.59 -8.96
C HIS A 144 2.11 10.81 -9.51
N GLU A 145 2.63 11.64 -8.63
CA GLU A 145 3.39 12.82 -9.04
C GLU A 145 4.76 12.40 -9.57
N THR A 146 5.10 12.83 -10.77
CA THR A 146 6.36 12.51 -11.43
C THR A 146 7.26 13.74 -11.64
N ARG A 147 6.73 14.94 -11.38
CA ARG A 147 7.46 16.21 -11.56
C ARG A 147 8.41 16.45 -10.39
N PRO A 148 9.73 16.51 -10.62
CA PRO A 148 10.73 16.64 -9.56
C PRO A 148 10.53 17.87 -8.67
N GLU A 149 10.07 18.98 -9.25
CA GLU A 149 9.83 20.24 -8.54
C GLU A 149 8.70 20.16 -7.50
N ARG A 150 7.77 19.21 -7.66
CA ARG A 150 6.67 18.96 -6.73
C ARG A 150 6.97 17.86 -5.70
N LEU A 151 8.15 17.27 -5.78
CA LEU A 151 8.62 16.17 -4.93
C LEU A 151 9.81 16.60 -4.06
N ARG A 152 9.92 17.89 -3.72
CA ARG A 152 11.05 18.46 -2.95
C ARG A 152 10.77 18.52 -1.46
N ASP A 153 9.53 18.77 -1.08
CA ASP A 153 9.13 19.04 0.29
C ASP A 153 8.14 17.98 0.83
N PRO A 154 8.13 17.73 2.14
CA PRO A 154 7.10 16.91 2.76
C PRO A 154 5.71 17.48 2.52
N CYS A 155 4.76 16.62 2.19
CA CYS A 155 3.38 17.06 1.92
C CYS A 155 2.37 15.93 2.12
N ALA A 156 1.09 16.29 2.17
CA ALA A 156 0.00 15.33 2.20
C ALA A 156 -0.05 14.49 0.92
N GLN A 157 -0.41 13.22 1.07
CA GLN A 157 -0.67 12.29 -0.02
C GLN A 157 -1.86 11.39 0.31
N LEU A 158 -2.45 10.77 -0.71
CA LEU A 158 -3.63 9.93 -0.53
C LEU A 158 -3.34 8.68 0.31
N TYR A 159 -2.25 7.99 -0.02
CA TYR A 159 -1.79 6.80 0.68
C TYR A 159 -0.27 6.68 0.59
N ALA A 160 0.34 6.00 1.54
CA ALA A 160 1.72 5.55 1.45
C ALA A 160 1.76 4.18 0.80
N ASN A 161 2.67 3.99 -0.16
CA ASN A 161 2.78 2.74 -0.94
C ASN A 161 3.16 1.56 -0.03
N GLY A 162 2.42 0.45 -0.14
CA GLY A 162 2.65 -0.75 0.66
C GLY A 162 4.03 -1.39 0.49
N GLY A 163 4.75 -1.05 -0.60
CA GLY A 163 6.12 -1.51 -0.83
C GLY A 163 7.18 -0.86 0.06
N ALA A 164 6.93 0.37 0.56
CA ALA A 164 7.76 1.04 1.56
C ALA A 164 6.95 2.13 2.27
N MET A 165 6.66 1.97 3.55
CA MET A 165 5.99 2.98 4.37
C MET A 165 6.31 2.81 5.85
N ALA A 166 6.40 3.91 6.59
CA ALA A 166 6.41 3.92 8.04
C ALA A 166 5.05 4.35 8.57
N PHE A 167 4.61 3.80 9.69
CA PHE A 167 3.30 4.14 10.25
C PHE A 167 3.25 3.90 11.77
N ARG A 168 2.29 4.56 12.43
CA ARG A 168 1.95 4.30 13.83
C ARG A 168 1.23 2.96 13.95
N ARG A 169 1.83 2.02 14.67
CA ARG A 169 1.31 0.67 14.84
C ARG A 169 -0.09 0.65 15.46
N GLU A 170 -0.34 1.45 16.50
CA GLU A 170 -1.65 1.53 17.15
C GLU A 170 -2.77 1.90 16.17
N LYS A 171 -2.52 2.88 15.29
CA LYS A 171 -3.49 3.31 14.27
C LYS A 171 -3.72 2.25 13.20
N TRP A 172 -2.67 1.51 12.81
CA TRP A 172 -2.82 0.35 11.94
C TRP A 172 -3.76 -0.69 12.54
N LEU A 173 -3.58 -1.01 13.83
CA LEU A 173 -4.41 -1.98 14.53
C LEU A 173 -5.87 -1.50 14.66
N VAL A 174 -6.09 -0.22 14.94
CA VAL A 174 -7.45 0.38 14.97
C VAL A 174 -8.13 0.30 13.60
N LEU A 175 -7.39 0.56 12.52
CA LEU A 175 -7.91 0.41 11.15
C LEU A 175 -8.14 -1.06 10.77
N GLY A 176 -7.54 -2.02 11.49
CA GLY A 176 -7.57 -3.44 11.15
C GLY A 176 -6.59 -3.82 10.03
N GLY A 177 -5.63 -2.95 9.72
CA GLY A 177 -4.61 -3.20 8.70
C GLY A 177 -5.13 -3.23 7.27
N PHE A 178 -4.46 -4.00 6.41
CA PHE A 178 -4.91 -4.25 5.05
C PHE A 178 -6.18 -5.11 5.03
N ASP A 179 -7.17 -4.67 4.29
CA ASP A 179 -8.46 -5.37 4.21
C ASP A 179 -8.36 -6.58 3.26
N PRO A 180 -8.70 -7.79 3.73
CA PRO A 180 -8.72 -9.00 2.89
C PRO A 180 -9.64 -8.93 1.66
N LEU A 181 -10.54 -7.95 1.60
CA LEU A 181 -11.39 -7.68 0.46
C LEU A 181 -10.59 -7.49 -0.84
N TYR A 182 -9.36 -6.95 -0.74
CA TYR A 182 -8.51 -6.62 -1.89
C TYR A 182 -7.58 -7.74 -2.32
N ARG A 183 -7.73 -8.93 -1.80
CA ARG A 183 -6.93 -10.07 -2.25
C ARG A 183 -7.06 -10.31 -3.76
N PRO A 184 -5.99 -10.76 -4.40
CA PRO A 184 -4.68 -11.13 -3.83
C PRO A 184 -3.72 -9.94 -3.71
N PHE A 185 -3.95 -8.80 -4.39
CA PHE A 185 -3.07 -7.62 -4.40
C PHE A 185 -3.73 -6.40 -5.02
N TYR A 186 -3.13 -5.22 -4.77
CA TYR A 186 -3.50 -3.86 -5.20
C TYR A 186 -4.77 -3.32 -4.53
N TRP A 187 -4.75 -2.02 -4.24
CA TRP A 187 -5.78 -1.23 -3.58
C TRP A 187 -5.86 -1.41 -2.06
N GLU A 188 -5.14 -2.37 -1.46
CA GLU A 188 -5.08 -2.52 0.00
C GLU A 188 -4.45 -1.30 0.69
N ASP A 189 -3.40 -0.72 0.09
CA ASP A 189 -2.72 0.48 0.57
C ASP A 189 -3.52 1.75 0.29
N VAL A 190 -4.16 1.84 -0.87
CA VAL A 190 -5.11 2.92 -1.20
C VAL A 190 -6.27 2.95 -0.20
N ASP A 191 -6.87 1.80 0.06
CA ASP A 191 -7.95 1.64 1.02
C ASP A 191 -7.53 2.02 2.44
N LEU A 192 -6.36 1.56 2.87
CA LEU A 192 -5.82 1.86 4.20
C LEU A 192 -5.57 3.36 4.39
N GLY A 193 -4.96 4.01 3.39
CA GLY A 193 -4.75 5.46 3.40
C GLY A 193 -6.06 6.25 3.43
N TYR A 194 -7.03 5.85 2.61
CA TYR A 194 -8.34 6.50 2.57
C TYR A 194 -9.10 6.36 3.89
N ARG A 195 -9.05 5.18 4.51
CA ARG A 195 -9.64 4.95 5.84
C ARG A 195 -8.94 5.77 6.92
N ALA A 196 -7.62 5.91 6.86
CA ALA A 196 -6.88 6.77 7.79
C ALA A 196 -7.32 8.23 7.69
N TRP A 197 -7.43 8.77 6.47
CA TRP A 197 -8.00 10.10 6.23
C TRP A 197 -9.42 10.22 6.78
N GLY A 198 -10.23 9.19 6.60
CA GLY A 198 -11.59 9.11 7.14
C GLY A 198 -11.64 9.18 8.67
N ARG A 199 -10.61 8.74 9.39
CA ARG A 199 -10.45 8.88 10.86
C ARG A 199 -9.85 10.21 11.27
N GLY A 200 -9.60 11.13 10.35
CA GLY A 200 -8.98 12.41 10.63
C GLY A 200 -7.45 12.36 10.68
N TRP A 201 -6.83 11.23 10.36
CA TRP A 201 -5.37 11.07 10.36
C TRP A 201 -4.76 11.39 9.00
N GLN A 202 -3.54 11.91 9.04
CA GLN A 202 -2.80 12.30 7.83
C GLN A 202 -1.92 11.17 7.30
N VAL A 203 -1.77 11.13 5.99
CA VAL A 203 -0.75 10.34 5.31
C VAL A 203 0.17 11.30 4.57
N LEU A 204 1.48 11.22 4.84
CA LEU A 204 2.46 12.18 4.37
C LEU A 204 3.48 11.54 3.43
N TYR A 205 3.99 12.32 2.50
CA TYR A 205 5.14 12.03 1.66
C TYR A 205 6.38 12.69 2.24
N GLN A 206 7.50 11.96 2.32
CA GLN A 206 8.78 12.47 2.84
C GLN A 206 9.91 12.27 1.82
N PRO A 207 10.29 13.30 1.05
CA PRO A 207 11.30 13.18 -0.01
C PRO A 207 12.75 13.01 0.48
N ALA A 208 13.06 13.38 1.72
CA ALA A 208 14.38 13.17 2.31
C ALA A 208 14.64 11.67 2.58
N SER A 209 13.60 10.88 2.80
CA SER A 209 13.68 9.43 2.88
C SER A 209 13.63 8.84 1.47
N GLN A 210 14.60 8.01 1.11
CA GLN A 210 14.73 7.47 -0.25
C GLN A 210 14.85 5.95 -0.26
N VAL A 211 14.16 5.34 -1.20
CA VAL A 211 14.26 3.91 -1.50
C VAL A 211 14.39 3.68 -3.00
N ARG A 212 15.09 2.61 -3.39
CA ARG A 212 15.12 2.13 -4.78
C ARG A 212 14.24 0.90 -4.88
N HIS A 213 13.41 0.83 -5.90
CA HIS A 213 12.47 -0.26 -6.09
C HIS A 213 12.50 -0.73 -7.54
N ASP A 214 12.77 -2.02 -7.75
CA ASP A 214 12.62 -2.68 -9.05
C ASP A 214 11.17 -3.14 -9.19
N GLN A 215 10.32 -2.19 -9.56
CA GLN A 215 8.87 -2.36 -9.56
C GLN A 215 8.42 -3.53 -10.41
N GLY A 216 7.66 -4.42 -9.79
CA GLY A 216 7.01 -5.54 -10.45
C GLY A 216 7.94 -6.70 -10.78
N SER A 217 9.16 -6.76 -10.22
CA SER A 217 10.05 -7.90 -10.40
C SER A 217 9.39 -9.20 -9.95
N THR A 218 8.78 -9.22 -8.78
CA THR A 218 8.04 -10.37 -8.25
C THR A 218 6.75 -10.62 -9.03
N MET A 219 5.95 -9.57 -9.30
CA MET A 219 4.67 -9.70 -10.01
C MET A 219 4.86 -10.14 -11.46
N ARG A 220 5.84 -9.59 -12.19
CA ARG A 220 6.16 -10.00 -13.57
C ARG A 220 6.64 -11.45 -13.67
N ARG A 221 7.28 -11.96 -12.61
CA ARG A 221 7.73 -13.36 -12.55
C ARG A 221 6.60 -14.33 -12.23
N THR A 222 5.60 -13.93 -11.45
CA THR A 222 4.61 -14.82 -10.89
C THR A 222 3.23 -14.73 -11.54
N GLN A 223 2.88 -13.60 -12.17
CA GLN A 223 1.52 -13.34 -12.64
C GLN A 223 1.47 -12.88 -14.11
N ARG A 224 0.38 -13.29 -14.82
CA ARG A 224 0.09 -12.77 -16.16
C ARG A 224 -0.44 -11.34 -16.06
N LEU A 225 0.02 -10.42 -16.91
CA LEU A 225 -0.41 -9.02 -16.94
C LEU A 225 -1.94 -8.87 -16.98
N SER A 226 -2.63 -9.66 -17.79
CA SER A 226 -4.09 -9.64 -17.88
C SER A 226 -4.80 -10.02 -16.57
N TYR A 227 -4.19 -10.87 -15.74
CA TYR A 227 -4.72 -11.21 -14.42
C TYR A 227 -4.49 -10.08 -13.43
N VAL A 228 -3.33 -9.44 -13.48
CA VAL A 228 -2.99 -8.26 -12.64
C VAL A 228 -3.96 -7.11 -12.92
N GLU A 229 -4.19 -6.80 -14.19
CA GLU A 229 -5.15 -5.77 -14.62
C GLU A 229 -6.58 -6.09 -14.16
N LEU A 230 -7.00 -7.34 -14.30
CA LEU A 230 -8.31 -7.80 -13.85
C LEU A 230 -8.49 -7.62 -12.34
N MET A 231 -7.48 -8.01 -11.53
CA MET A 231 -7.57 -7.88 -10.08
C MET A 231 -7.54 -6.42 -9.63
N SER A 232 -6.70 -5.59 -10.24
CA SER A 232 -6.67 -4.16 -9.98
C SER A 232 -8.01 -3.49 -10.32
N ALA A 233 -8.59 -3.80 -11.49
CA ALA A 233 -9.90 -3.26 -11.89
C ALA A 233 -11.02 -3.71 -10.95
N LYS A 234 -11.05 -5.01 -10.56
CA LYS A 234 -11.99 -5.54 -9.56
C LYS A 234 -11.87 -4.79 -8.23
N ASN A 235 -10.64 -4.60 -7.74
CA ASN A 235 -10.40 -3.96 -6.46
C ASN A 235 -10.75 -2.47 -6.48
N ALA A 236 -10.55 -1.78 -7.60
CA ALA A 236 -11.02 -0.40 -7.78
C ALA A 236 -12.55 -0.26 -7.63
N LEU A 237 -13.32 -1.22 -8.16
CA LEU A 237 -14.78 -1.26 -7.99
C LEU A 237 -15.15 -1.47 -6.52
N LEU A 238 -14.53 -2.45 -5.86
CA LEU A 238 -14.76 -2.76 -4.44
C LEU A 238 -14.41 -1.59 -3.53
N PHE A 239 -13.29 -0.89 -3.83
CA PHE A 239 -12.90 0.33 -3.12
C PHE A 239 -14.00 1.39 -3.19
N ALA A 240 -14.52 1.67 -4.37
CA ALA A 240 -15.57 2.67 -4.55
C ALA A 240 -16.86 2.28 -3.79
N TRP A 241 -17.29 1.03 -3.88
CA TRP A 241 -18.49 0.54 -3.21
C TRP A 241 -18.37 0.55 -1.69
N LYS A 242 -17.19 0.26 -1.17
CA LYS A 242 -16.91 0.27 0.27
C LYS A 242 -16.74 1.69 0.81
N ASN A 243 -15.91 2.50 0.16
CA ASN A 243 -15.35 3.71 0.76
C ASN A 243 -16.05 5.02 0.39
N LEU A 244 -16.71 5.12 -0.79
CA LEU A 244 -17.39 6.36 -1.16
C LEU A 244 -18.74 6.46 -0.45
N LEU A 245 -18.79 7.26 0.62
CA LEU A 245 -20.00 7.44 1.42
C LEU A 245 -20.90 8.55 0.91
N ASP A 246 -20.36 9.54 0.17
CA ASP A 246 -21.17 10.57 -0.48
C ASP A 246 -22.08 9.97 -1.54
N PRO A 247 -23.43 10.18 -1.43
CA PRO A 247 -24.38 9.55 -2.35
C PRO A 247 -24.26 10.05 -3.80
N ALA A 248 -23.80 11.30 -4.00
CA ALA A 248 -23.67 11.87 -5.35
C ALA A 248 -22.43 11.28 -6.04
N LEU A 249 -21.31 11.19 -5.33
CA LEU A 249 -20.10 10.55 -5.83
C LEU A 249 -20.34 9.07 -6.15
N LEU A 250 -20.97 8.35 -5.23
CA LEU A 250 -21.30 6.92 -5.45
C LEU A 250 -22.21 6.74 -6.67
N ARG A 251 -23.30 7.53 -6.80
CA ARG A 251 -24.19 7.44 -7.96
C ARG A 251 -23.47 7.71 -9.27
N ARG A 252 -22.59 8.72 -9.32
CA ARG A 252 -21.77 9.02 -10.51
C ARG A 252 -20.86 7.84 -10.87
N THR A 253 -20.26 7.22 -9.87
CA THR A 253 -19.40 6.03 -10.05
C THR A 253 -20.20 4.85 -10.59
N LEU A 254 -21.33 4.52 -9.98
CA LEU A 254 -22.19 3.42 -10.42
C LEU A 254 -22.71 3.64 -11.84
N ALA A 255 -23.11 4.87 -12.19
CA ALA A 255 -23.52 5.22 -13.55
C ALA A 255 -22.37 5.09 -14.57
N ALA A 256 -21.13 5.46 -14.19
CA ALA A 256 -19.96 5.27 -15.05
C ALA A 256 -19.65 3.78 -15.26
N GLN A 257 -19.72 2.98 -14.20
CA GLN A 257 -19.50 1.52 -14.25
C GLN A 257 -20.57 0.82 -15.10
N ALA A 258 -21.83 1.23 -14.99
CA ALA A 258 -22.92 0.70 -15.83
C ALA A 258 -22.71 1.03 -17.32
N ARG A 259 -22.27 2.26 -17.65
CA ARG A 259 -21.90 2.63 -19.01
C ARG A 259 -20.75 1.76 -19.55
N TRP A 260 -19.73 1.54 -18.77
CA TRP A 260 -18.61 0.67 -19.16
C TRP A 260 -19.07 -0.74 -19.51
N ALA A 261 -19.95 -1.31 -18.67
CA ALA A 261 -20.49 -2.64 -18.93
C ALA A 261 -21.33 -2.67 -20.20
N ALA A 262 -22.12 -1.61 -20.47
CA ALA A 262 -22.92 -1.50 -21.69
C ALA A 262 -22.05 -1.37 -22.97
N ASP A 263 -21.03 -0.51 -22.94
CA ASP A 263 -20.09 -0.34 -24.04
C ASP A 263 -19.37 -1.66 -24.39
N ASP A 264 -19.00 -2.41 -23.37
CA ASP A 264 -18.35 -3.70 -23.49
C ASP A 264 -19.25 -4.76 -24.17
N VAL A 265 -20.53 -4.82 -23.80
CA VAL A 265 -21.52 -5.73 -24.40
C VAL A 265 -21.73 -5.43 -25.89
N LEU A 266 -21.70 -4.15 -26.28
CA LEU A 266 -21.88 -3.73 -27.68
C LEU A 266 -20.70 -4.12 -28.57
N ILE A 267 -19.49 -4.28 -28.02
CA ILE A 267 -18.27 -4.64 -28.78
C ILE A 267 -18.14 -6.17 -29.00
N GLY A 268 -18.97 -6.99 -28.34
CA GLY A 268 -19.13 -8.43 -28.66
C GLY A 268 -18.04 -9.38 -28.12
N THR A 269 -17.09 -8.88 -27.36
CA THR A 269 -16.15 -9.71 -26.57
C THR A 269 -16.27 -9.33 -25.11
N PRO A 270 -16.23 -10.25 -24.12
CA PRO A 270 -16.25 -9.86 -22.72
C PRO A 270 -14.90 -9.22 -22.38
N PRO A 271 -14.82 -7.86 -22.40
CA PRO A 271 -13.58 -7.15 -22.12
C PRO A 271 -13.22 -7.32 -20.64
N PRO A 272 -11.98 -6.99 -20.27
CA PRO A 272 -11.48 -7.12 -18.90
C PRO A 272 -12.36 -6.43 -17.85
N ARG A 273 -13.07 -5.38 -18.23
CA ARG A 273 -13.93 -4.57 -17.36
C ARG A 273 -15.19 -5.30 -16.89
N THR A 274 -15.94 -5.92 -17.81
CA THR A 274 -17.12 -6.74 -17.46
C THR A 274 -16.73 -7.91 -16.58
N ARG A 275 -15.58 -8.56 -16.85
CA ARG A 275 -15.06 -9.64 -16.00
C ARG A 275 -14.71 -9.13 -14.60
N ALA A 276 -14.10 -7.94 -14.50
CA ALA A 276 -13.80 -7.31 -13.22
C ALA A 276 -15.09 -6.99 -12.42
N LEU A 277 -16.11 -6.46 -13.10
CA LEU A 277 -17.41 -6.18 -12.49
C LEU A 277 -18.08 -7.46 -11.94
N LEU A 278 -18.13 -8.54 -12.74
CA LEU A 278 -18.68 -9.82 -12.30
C LEU A 278 -17.90 -10.40 -11.12
N ALA A 279 -16.58 -10.26 -11.12
CA ALA A 279 -15.75 -10.70 -10.00
C ALA A 279 -16.00 -9.85 -8.73
N ALA A 280 -16.16 -8.53 -8.88
CA ALA A 280 -16.46 -7.62 -7.77
C ALA A 280 -17.86 -7.87 -7.19
N LEU A 281 -18.87 -8.15 -8.02
CA LEU A 281 -20.23 -8.45 -7.56
C LEU A 281 -20.30 -9.68 -6.65
N ARG A 282 -19.41 -10.66 -6.83
CA ARG A 282 -19.33 -11.82 -5.93
C ARG A 282 -18.87 -11.46 -4.52
N GLN A 283 -18.17 -10.34 -4.37
CA GLN A 283 -17.68 -9.81 -3.08
C GLN A 283 -18.52 -8.63 -2.57
N LEU A 284 -19.68 -8.35 -3.18
CA LEU A 284 -20.56 -7.25 -2.77
C LEU A 284 -20.99 -7.33 -1.30
N PRO A 285 -21.31 -8.52 -0.71
CA PRO A 285 -21.65 -8.62 0.71
C PRO A 285 -20.50 -8.18 1.62
N GLU A 286 -19.26 -8.53 1.28
CA GLU A 286 -18.07 -8.12 2.01
C GLU A 286 -17.85 -6.60 1.91
N ALA A 287 -17.95 -6.03 0.71
CA ALA A 287 -17.85 -4.59 0.49
C ALA A 287 -18.94 -3.82 1.26
N ALA A 288 -20.17 -4.35 1.31
CA ALA A 288 -21.27 -3.75 2.04
C ALA A 288 -21.03 -3.76 3.58
N ARG A 289 -20.47 -4.85 4.12
CA ARG A 289 -20.08 -4.90 5.55
C ARG A 289 -18.97 -3.88 5.85
N GLY A 290 -17.95 -3.79 4.98
CA GLY A 290 -16.91 -2.78 5.10
C GLY A 290 -17.47 -1.35 5.05
N ARG A 291 -18.42 -1.08 4.12
CA ARG A 291 -19.11 0.20 4.02
C ARG A 291 -19.86 0.57 5.31
N ALA A 292 -20.62 -0.37 5.87
CA ALA A 292 -21.35 -0.14 7.11
C ALA A 292 -20.40 0.24 8.26
N ARG A 293 -19.24 -0.40 8.35
CA ARG A 293 -18.19 -0.04 9.31
C ARG A 293 -17.68 1.37 9.06
N GLU A 294 -17.35 1.72 7.81
CA GLU A 294 -16.88 3.06 7.47
C GLU A 294 -17.92 4.16 7.77
N GLN A 295 -19.22 3.88 7.60
CA GLN A 295 -20.29 4.82 7.97
C GLN A 295 -20.32 5.14 9.46
N LEU A 296 -19.97 4.18 10.31
CA LEU A 296 -19.96 4.36 11.78
C LEU A 296 -18.69 5.05 12.29
N GLU A 297 -17.56 4.78 11.66
CA GLU A 297 -16.25 5.15 12.20
C GLU A 297 -15.65 6.41 11.55
N ARG A 298 -16.20 6.87 10.43
CA ARG A 298 -15.66 8.00 9.67
C ARG A 298 -16.04 9.33 10.27
N VAL A 299 -15.06 10.24 10.39
CA VAL A 299 -15.24 11.61 10.91
C VAL A 299 -15.06 12.68 9.83
N ARG A 300 -14.46 12.35 8.66
CA ARG A 300 -14.33 13.25 7.51
C ARG A 300 -15.18 12.77 6.34
N SER A 301 -15.80 13.69 5.63
CA SER A 301 -16.51 13.43 4.38
C SER A 301 -15.55 13.05 3.24
N ASP A 302 -16.07 12.42 2.18
CA ASP A 302 -15.28 12.13 0.98
C ASP A 302 -14.70 13.41 0.36
N HIS A 303 -15.44 14.52 0.35
CA HIS A 303 -14.96 15.80 -0.16
C HIS A 303 -13.79 16.36 0.63
N GLU A 304 -13.80 16.27 1.97
CA GLU A 304 -12.69 16.69 2.81
C GLU A 304 -11.45 15.81 2.61
N ILE A 305 -11.63 14.49 2.45
CA ILE A 305 -10.53 13.57 2.15
C ILE A 305 -9.90 13.91 0.80
N LEU A 306 -10.73 14.05 -0.23
CA LEU A 306 -10.26 14.36 -1.58
C LEU A 306 -9.52 15.71 -1.63
N ALA A 307 -10.06 16.74 -0.97
CA ALA A 307 -9.41 18.05 -0.87
C ALA A 307 -8.06 17.98 -0.16
N ALA A 308 -7.97 17.24 0.96
CA ALA A 308 -6.73 17.08 1.72
C ALA A 308 -5.62 16.37 0.92
N CYS A 309 -5.99 15.49 0.00
CA CYS A 309 -5.05 14.74 -0.87
C CYS A 309 -4.72 15.49 -2.19
N GLY A 310 -5.20 16.74 -2.36
CA GLY A 310 -4.96 17.53 -3.57
C GLY A 310 -5.78 17.07 -4.77
N ALA A 311 -6.90 16.40 -4.55
CA ALA A 311 -7.87 16.12 -5.60
C ALA A 311 -8.67 17.37 -5.94
N SER A 312 -8.82 17.63 -7.23
CA SER A 312 -9.85 18.55 -7.71
C SER A 312 -11.17 17.76 -7.89
N PRO A 313 -12.30 18.27 -7.38
CA PRO A 313 -13.59 17.64 -7.54
C PRO A 313 -14.07 17.57 -9.00
#